data_1c4adbc6d75c9c8df5b4ac3ae37de644
#
_entry.id   1c4adbc6d75c9c8df5b4ac3ae37de644
#
_cell.length_a   1.000
_cell.length_b   1.000
_cell.length_c   1.000
_cell.angle_alpha   90.00
_cell.angle_beta   90.00
_cell.angle_gamma   90.00
#
_symmetry.space_group_name_H-M   'P 1'
#
loop_
_entity.id
_entity.type
_entity.pdbx_description
1 polymer ?
#
loop_
_entity_poly.entity_id
_entity_poly.type
_entity_poly.pdbx_seq_one_letter_code
_entity_poly.pdbx_strand_id
1 'polypeptide(L)'
;MKGLKIYPCQSGLSVVEISMVKSLCVYCSSSDRLEQKYFAAAAAVGMEMARRQWTLVYGGGKTGLMGAVARGVKSNGGRVVGVIPEFMKIRELEFTEADELISVLTMRERKMLMETRADAFLALPGGWGTLEELLEILTLAHLEVLRKPVVIFNQDGYYDDLIRFCQKIVEEKFMHATIHGKYLVARSVEEIFPLIENWCHQPGDAKWFQTK
;
A
#
# COMPACT_ATOMS: atom_id res chain seq x y z
N MET A 1 3.61 -4.98 30.37
CA MET A 1 4.88 -4.49 29.78
C MET A 1 5.17 -5.32 28.54
N LYS A 2 4.87 -4.81 27.33
CA LYS A 2 5.10 -5.51 26.08
C LYS A 2 6.48 -5.09 25.56
N GLY A 3 7.34 -6.08 25.30
CA GLY A 3 8.76 -5.91 25.02
C GLY A 3 9.03 -5.11 23.75
N LEU A 4 9.79 -4.06 23.91
CA LEU A 4 10.40 -3.28 22.85
C LEU A 4 11.49 -4.14 22.18
N LYS A 5 11.31 -4.55 20.94
CA LYS A 5 12.40 -5.16 20.16
C LYS A 5 13.16 -4.05 19.45
N ILE A 6 14.39 -3.85 19.85
CA ILE A 6 15.32 -2.89 19.24
C ILE A 6 16.11 -3.65 18.17
N TYR A 7 15.99 -3.24 16.91
CA TYR A 7 16.88 -3.70 15.84
C TYR A 7 17.74 -2.52 15.37
N PRO A 8 19.06 -2.69 15.16
CA PRO A 8 19.91 -1.62 14.67
C PRO A 8 19.58 -1.32 13.20
N CYS A 9 19.20 -0.08 12.94
CA CYS A 9 19.15 0.45 11.58
C CYS A 9 20.61 0.69 11.11
N GLN A 10 20.95 0.33 9.87
CA GLN A 10 22.33 0.44 9.34
C GLN A 10 22.87 1.88 9.24
N SER A 11 22.10 2.88 9.60
CA SER A 11 22.45 4.31 9.55
C SER A 11 22.55 5.00 10.91
N GLY A 12 23.11 4.32 11.96
CA GLY A 12 23.50 4.95 13.22
C GLY A 12 22.33 5.36 14.13
N LEU A 13 22.44 4.95 15.41
CA LEU A 13 21.69 5.28 16.61
C LEU A 13 20.58 6.35 16.49
N SER A 14 19.40 5.95 16.08
CA SER A 14 18.15 6.58 16.44
C SER A 14 17.23 5.52 17.07
N VAL A 15 16.60 5.86 18.18
CA VAL A 15 15.57 5.03 18.80
C VAL A 15 14.39 5.01 17.83
N VAL A 16 14.29 3.92 17.05
CA VAL A 16 13.13 3.72 16.18
C VAL A 16 12.03 3.11 17.05
N GLU A 17 11.02 3.89 17.33
CA GLU A 17 9.75 3.36 17.81
C GLU A 17 9.17 2.48 16.70
N ILE A 18 9.35 1.16 16.80
CA ILE A 18 8.74 0.22 15.87
C ILE A 18 7.24 0.22 16.17
N SER A 19 6.52 1.07 15.50
CA SER A 19 5.07 0.96 15.41
C SER A 19 4.77 -0.41 14.79
N MET A 20 4.16 -1.32 15.58
CA MET A 20 3.71 -2.59 15.02
C MET A 20 2.66 -2.29 13.96
N VAL A 21 2.93 -2.64 12.71
CA VAL A 21 1.96 -2.53 11.62
C VAL A 21 0.73 -3.36 11.99
N LYS A 22 -0.43 -2.74 11.96
CA LYS A 22 -1.72 -3.38 12.27
C LYS A 22 -2.69 -3.33 11.10
N SER A 23 -2.40 -2.47 10.12
CA SER A 23 -3.26 -2.26 8.96
C SER A 23 -2.44 -2.00 7.70
N LEU A 24 -2.84 -2.64 6.60
CA LEU A 24 -2.24 -2.50 5.28
C LEU A 24 -3.29 -1.98 4.30
N CYS A 25 -3.02 -0.83 3.69
CA CYS A 25 -3.82 -0.34 2.58
C CYS A 25 -3.36 -1.01 1.29
N VAL A 26 -4.31 -1.62 0.56
CA VAL A 26 -4.02 -2.31 -0.70
C VAL A 26 -4.71 -1.62 -1.87
N TYR A 27 -3.91 -1.12 -2.81
CA TYR A 27 -4.33 -0.60 -4.09
C TYR A 27 -4.17 -1.65 -5.17
N CYS A 28 -5.20 -1.93 -5.96
CA CYS A 28 -5.15 -2.98 -6.98
C CYS A 28 -6.27 -2.85 -8.01
N SER A 29 -6.19 -3.67 -9.07
CA SER A 29 -7.18 -3.69 -10.15
C SER A 29 -8.56 -4.14 -9.69
N SER A 30 -9.61 -3.51 -10.24
CA SER A 30 -11.01 -3.94 -10.15
C SER A 30 -11.45 -4.84 -11.31
N SER A 31 -10.57 -5.14 -12.27
CA SER A 31 -10.90 -5.93 -13.46
C SER A 31 -10.98 -7.42 -13.15
N ASP A 32 -12.04 -8.08 -13.62
CA ASP A 32 -12.20 -9.54 -13.56
C ASP A 32 -11.58 -10.27 -14.77
N ARG A 33 -10.98 -9.53 -15.74
CA ARG A 33 -10.44 -10.09 -16.99
C ARG A 33 -8.93 -10.35 -16.94
N LEU A 34 -8.40 -10.55 -15.73
CA LEU A 34 -6.97 -10.78 -15.51
C LEU A 34 -6.65 -12.27 -15.55
N GLU A 35 -5.37 -12.58 -15.79
CA GLU A 35 -4.88 -13.96 -15.65
C GLU A 35 -5.00 -14.43 -14.20
N GLN A 36 -5.26 -15.75 -14.03
CA GLN A 36 -5.48 -16.37 -12.73
C GLN A 36 -4.32 -16.18 -11.74
N LYS A 37 -3.10 -16.03 -12.23
CA LYS A 37 -1.92 -15.80 -11.39
C LYS A 37 -2.02 -14.52 -10.54
N TYR A 38 -2.64 -13.45 -11.08
CA TYR A 38 -2.84 -12.19 -10.33
C TYR A 38 -3.86 -12.36 -9.21
N PHE A 39 -4.95 -13.10 -9.47
CA PHE A 39 -5.94 -13.42 -8.43
C PHE A 39 -5.36 -14.31 -7.34
N ALA A 40 -4.56 -15.31 -7.71
CA ALA A 40 -3.89 -16.19 -6.76
C ALA A 40 -2.92 -15.39 -5.84
N ALA A 41 -2.13 -14.49 -6.40
CA ALA A 41 -1.24 -13.64 -5.63
C ALA A 41 -2.00 -12.69 -4.69
N ALA A 42 -3.08 -12.05 -5.17
CA ALA A 42 -3.92 -11.19 -4.34
C ALA A 42 -4.58 -11.95 -3.18
N ALA A 43 -5.08 -13.16 -3.42
CA ALA A 43 -5.64 -14.02 -2.38
C ALA A 43 -4.57 -14.45 -1.36
N ALA A 44 -3.35 -14.77 -1.82
CA ALA A 44 -2.22 -15.13 -0.94
C ALA A 44 -1.80 -13.95 -0.05
N VAL A 45 -1.78 -12.73 -0.59
CA VAL A 45 -1.56 -11.51 0.22
C VAL A 45 -2.63 -11.40 1.31
N GLY A 46 -3.91 -11.59 0.97
CA GLY A 46 -5.01 -11.54 1.95
C GLY A 46 -4.88 -12.61 3.04
N MET A 47 -4.53 -13.84 2.68
CA MET A 47 -4.30 -14.94 3.62
C MET A 47 -3.14 -14.61 4.58
N GLU A 48 -2.04 -14.08 4.07
CA GLU A 48 -0.88 -13.71 4.88
C GLU A 48 -1.17 -12.53 5.82
N MET A 49 -1.99 -11.56 5.39
CA MET A 49 -2.49 -10.50 6.27
C MET A 49 -3.30 -11.06 7.44
N ALA A 50 -4.22 -11.98 7.17
CA ALA A 50 -5.03 -12.62 8.21
C ALA A 50 -4.15 -13.40 9.21
N ARG A 51 -3.16 -14.17 8.72
CA ARG A 51 -2.20 -14.91 9.56
C ARG A 51 -1.41 -13.99 10.50
N ARG A 52 -1.11 -12.76 10.04
CA ARG A 52 -0.41 -11.72 10.83
C ARG A 52 -1.34 -10.89 11.71
N GLN A 53 -2.64 -11.12 11.64
CA GLN A 53 -3.66 -10.31 12.31
C GLN A 53 -3.63 -8.83 11.85
N TRP A 54 -3.28 -8.58 10.61
CA TRP A 54 -3.33 -7.25 10.01
C TRP A 54 -4.70 -7.00 9.39
N THR A 55 -5.20 -5.81 9.58
CA THR A 55 -6.45 -5.35 8.96
C THR A 55 -6.20 -4.93 7.52
N LEU A 56 -7.00 -5.42 6.58
CA LEU A 56 -7.06 -4.89 5.23
C LEU A 56 -7.81 -3.57 5.22
N VAL A 57 -7.20 -2.52 4.68
CA VAL A 57 -7.85 -1.25 4.29
C VAL A 57 -7.82 -1.16 2.77
N TYR A 58 -8.95 -0.95 2.11
CA TYR A 58 -8.98 -0.93 0.65
C TYR A 58 -10.23 -0.22 0.09
N GLY A 59 -10.36 -0.19 -1.23
CA GLY A 59 -11.43 0.51 -1.94
C GLY A 59 -12.83 -0.07 -1.85
N GLY A 60 -13.08 -1.10 -1.04
CA GLY A 60 -14.42 -1.63 -0.75
C GLY A 60 -15.07 -2.47 -1.86
N GLY A 61 -14.39 -2.70 -3.00
CA GLY A 61 -14.94 -3.43 -4.14
C GLY A 61 -14.86 -4.96 -4.02
N LYS A 62 -15.85 -5.66 -4.62
CA LYS A 62 -15.91 -7.14 -4.64
C LYS A 62 -15.31 -7.78 -5.90
N THR A 63 -14.98 -6.96 -6.93
CA THR A 63 -14.48 -7.42 -8.23
C THR A 63 -12.96 -7.36 -8.32
N GLY A 64 -12.41 -8.06 -9.27
CA GLY A 64 -10.98 -8.05 -9.56
C GLY A 64 -10.11 -8.50 -8.40
N LEU A 65 -8.92 -7.93 -8.33
CA LEU A 65 -7.96 -8.19 -7.26
C LEU A 65 -8.44 -7.63 -5.92
N MET A 66 -9.27 -6.57 -5.92
CA MET A 66 -9.90 -6.05 -4.71
C MET A 66 -10.72 -7.12 -4.00
N GLY A 67 -11.61 -7.79 -4.74
CA GLY A 67 -12.40 -8.89 -4.19
C GLY A 67 -11.54 -10.10 -3.80
N ALA A 68 -10.48 -10.39 -4.57
CA ALA A 68 -9.60 -11.52 -4.28
C ALA A 68 -8.85 -11.33 -2.95
N VAL A 69 -8.25 -10.16 -2.71
CA VAL A 69 -7.56 -9.86 -1.44
C VAL A 69 -8.53 -9.85 -0.27
N ALA A 70 -9.72 -9.23 -0.41
CA ALA A 70 -10.72 -9.16 0.65
C ALA A 70 -11.23 -10.55 1.05
N ARG A 71 -11.56 -11.42 0.08
CA ARG A 71 -11.92 -12.81 0.34
C ARG A 71 -10.76 -13.60 0.97
N GLY A 72 -9.53 -13.39 0.50
CA GLY A 72 -8.34 -13.99 1.11
C GLY A 72 -8.22 -13.68 2.59
N VAL A 73 -8.45 -12.43 2.99
CA VAL A 73 -8.49 -12.02 4.41
C VAL A 73 -9.65 -12.67 5.15
N LYS A 74 -10.87 -12.55 4.64
CA LYS A 74 -12.10 -13.05 5.33
C LYS A 74 -12.11 -14.53 5.50
N SER A 75 -11.76 -15.30 4.47
CA SER A 75 -11.72 -16.78 4.53
C SER A 75 -10.70 -17.33 5.54
N ASN A 76 -9.76 -16.50 5.99
CA ASN A 76 -8.77 -16.86 7.00
C ASN A 76 -8.98 -16.11 8.34
N GLY A 77 -10.20 -15.60 8.61
CA GLY A 77 -10.58 -14.99 9.88
C GLY A 77 -10.00 -13.61 10.14
N GLY A 78 -9.48 -12.95 9.11
CA GLY A 78 -8.93 -11.58 9.21
C GLY A 78 -10.01 -10.49 9.13
N ARG A 79 -9.61 -9.25 9.39
CA ARG A 79 -10.48 -8.07 9.39
C ARG A 79 -10.34 -7.28 8.09
N VAL A 80 -11.47 -6.84 7.55
CA VAL A 80 -11.57 -6.07 6.30
C VAL A 80 -12.31 -4.76 6.55
N VAL A 81 -11.69 -3.64 6.17
CA VAL A 81 -12.25 -2.29 6.16
C VAL A 81 -12.28 -1.78 4.73
N GLY A 82 -13.46 -1.62 4.18
CA GLY A 82 -13.68 -1.06 2.85
C GLY A 82 -14.09 0.40 2.91
N VAL A 83 -13.56 1.23 2.01
CA VAL A 83 -13.98 2.63 1.85
C VAL A 83 -14.52 2.82 0.43
N ILE A 84 -15.80 3.09 0.29
CA ILE A 84 -16.47 3.15 -1.00
C ILE A 84 -17.29 4.44 -1.17
N PRO A 85 -17.15 5.16 -2.30
CA PRO A 85 -18.02 6.29 -2.61
C PRO A 85 -19.45 5.84 -2.88
N GLU A 86 -20.44 6.63 -2.43
CA GLU A 86 -21.86 6.30 -2.59
C GLU A 86 -22.27 6.04 -4.05
N PHE A 87 -21.73 6.81 -5.00
CA PHE A 87 -22.03 6.62 -6.42
C PHE A 87 -21.52 5.28 -6.99
N MET A 88 -20.56 4.61 -6.32
CA MET A 88 -20.07 3.30 -6.71
C MET A 88 -20.92 2.15 -6.14
N LYS A 89 -21.64 2.38 -5.05
CA LYS A 89 -22.56 1.38 -4.46
C LYS A 89 -23.70 1.03 -5.40
N ILE A 90 -24.24 2.01 -6.12
CA ILE A 90 -25.36 1.86 -7.07
C ILE A 90 -25.08 0.77 -8.13
N ARG A 91 -23.80 0.42 -8.35
CA ARG A 91 -23.37 -0.61 -9.31
C ARG A 91 -23.20 -1.99 -8.68
N GLU A 92 -23.65 -2.20 -7.45
CA GLU A 92 -23.48 -3.47 -6.70
C GLU A 92 -22.03 -3.97 -6.65
N LEU A 93 -21.08 -3.05 -6.62
CA LEU A 93 -19.65 -3.37 -6.64
C LEU A 93 -19.06 -3.52 -5.25
N GLU A 94 -19.84 -3.27 -4.21
CA GLU A 94 -19.39 -3.32 -2.82
C GLU A 94 -19.21 -4.75 -2.32
N PHE A 95 -18.22 -4.94 -1.44
CA PHE A 95 -17.98 -6.19 -0.75
C PHE A 95 -18.70 -6.18 0.60
N THR A 96 -19.90 -6.77 0.62
CA THR A 96 -20.83 -6.75 1.77
C THR A 96 -20.35 -7.58 2.97
N GLU A 97 -19.37 -8.47 2.78
CA GLU A 97 -18.78 -9.30 3.83
C GLU A 97 -17.67 -8.58 4.62
N ALA A 98 -17.37 -7.31 4.30
CA ALA A 98 -16.42 -6.51 5.06
C ALA A 98 -16.90 -6.31 6.51
N ASP A 99 -15.96 -6.29 7.46
CA ASP A 99 -16.27 -6.02 8.87
C ASP A 99 -16.69 -4.56 9.10
N GLU A 100 -16.19 -3.68 8.24
CA GLU A 100 -16.54 -2.25 8.21
C GLU A 100 -16.57 -1.79 6.75
N LEU A 101 -17.70 -1.23 6.30
CA LEU A 101 -17.84 -0.64 4.99
C LEU A 101 -18.23 0.83 5.14
N ILE A 102 -17.27 1.72 4.89
CA ILE A 102 -17.43 3.15 5.08
C ILE A 102 -17.88 3.79 3.79
N SER A 103 -19.04 4.43 3.82
CA SER A 103 -19.56 5.23 2.72
C SER A 103 -19.01 6.64 2.78
N VAL A 104 -18.58 7.17 1.64
CA VAL A 104 -18.08 8.53 1.49
C VAL A 104 -18.72 9.22 0.29
N LEU A 105 -18.69 10.55 0.24
CA LEU A 105 -19.30 11.30 -0.85
C LEU A 105 -18.36 11.45 -2.05
N THR A 106 -17.04 11.56 -1.81
CA THR A 106 -16.07 11.89 -2.84
C THR A 106 -14.90 10.91 -2.89
N MET A 107 -14.23 10.85 -4.04
CA MET A 107 -12.98 10.09 -4.19
C MET A 107 -11.85 10.64 -3.30
N ARG A 108 -11.85 11.93 -3.00
CA ARG A 108 -10.85 12.55 -2.11
C ARG A 108 -11.02 12.07 -0.67
N GLU A 109 -12.26 12.07 -0.16
CA GLU A 109 -12.56 11.52 1.17
C GLU A 109 -12.19 10.04 1.27
N ARG A 110 -12.47 9.25 0.22
CA ARG A 110 -12.09 7.86 0.14
C ARG A 110 -10.58 7.69 0.35
N LYS A 111 -9.76 8.36 -0.45
CA LYS A 111 -8.32 8.25 -0.38
C LYS A 111 -7.77 8.71 0.97
N MET A 112 -8.25 9.85 1.47
CA MET A 112 -7.86 10.37 2.79
C MET A 112 -8.17 9.37 3.91
N LEU A 113 -9.34 8.73 3.90
CA LEU A 113 -9.69 7.73 4.91
C LEU A 113 -8.85 6.46 4.79
N MET A 114 -8.58 5.99 3.57
CA MET A 114 -7.69 4.84 3.34
C MET A 114 -6.28 5.15 3.85
N GLU A 115 -5.76 6.35 3.58
CA GLU A 115 -4.45 6.80 4.03
C GLU A 115 -4.36 6.87 5.57
N THR A 116 -5.33 7.51 6.20
CA THR A 116 -5.31 7.74 7.66
C THR A 116 -5.48 6.45 8.46
N ARG A 117 -6.17 5.45 7.90
CA ARG A 117 -6.43 4.15 8.55
C ARG A 117 -5.36 3.09 8.33
N ALA A 118 -4.37 3.37 7.50
CA ALA A 118 -3.32 2.42 7.16
C ALA A 118 -2.01 2.75 7.86
N ASP A 119 -1.28 1.71 8.27
CA ASP A 119 0.09 1.81 8.79
C ASP A 119 1.13 1.56 7.69
N ALA A 120 0.72 0.93 6.59
CA ALA A 120 1.54 0.61 5.43
C ALA A 120 0.70 0.59 4.15
N PHE A 121 1.36 0.68 2.99
CA PHE A 121 0.72 0.69 1.68
C PHE A 121 1.32 -0.37 0.76
N LEU A 122 0.46 -1.02 -0.02
CA LEU A 122 0.83 -2.03 -1.01
C LEU A 122 0.09 -1.76 -2.31
N ALA A 123 0.82 -1.60 -3.41
CA ALA A 123 0.26 -1.58 -4.75
C ALA A 123 0.47 -2.93 -5.44
N LEU A 124 -0.60 -3.69 -5.65
CA LEU A 124 -0.64 -4.84 -6.55
C LEU A 124 -0.83 -4.37 -7.99
N PRO A 125 -0.63 -5.23 -9.00
CA PRO A 125 -0.91 -4.89 -10.39
C PRO A 125 -2.30 -4.26 -10.58
N GLY A 126 -2.35 -3.12 -11.31
CA GLY A 126 -3.58 -2.38 -11.50
C GLY A 126 -3.51 -1.33 -12.59
N GLY A 127 -4.65 -0.71 -12.89
CA GLY A 127 -4.78 0.32 -13.92
C GLY A 127 -4.60 1.75 -13.37
N TRP A 128 -5.22 2.71 -14.05
CA TRP A 128 -5.11 4.14 -13.73
C TRP A 128 -5.47 4.50 -12.29
N GLY A 129 -6.53 3.88 -11.74
CA GLY A 129 -6.92 4.15 -10.34
C GLY A 129 -5.85 3.72 -9.36
N THR A 130 -5.26 2.53 -9.56
CA THR A 130 -4.15 2.03 -8.73
C THR A 130 -2.91 2.90 -8.85
N LEU A 131 -2.58 3.36 -10.08
CA LEU A 131 -1.44 4.25 -10.30
C LEU A 131 -1.67 5.62 -9.68
N GLU A 132 -2.87 6.17 -9.76
CA GLU A 132 -3.23 7.46 -9.18
C GLU A 132 -3.08 7.42 -7.64
N GLU A 133 -3.63 6.38 -7.00
CA GLU A 133 -3.50 6.16 -5.56
C GLU A 133 -2.03 5.96 -5.15
N LEU A 134 -1.27 5.16 -5.88
CA LEU A 134 0.16 4.93 -5.63
C LEU A 134 0.98 6.20 -5.76
N LEU A 135 0.81 6.97 -6.84
CA LEU A 135 1.59 8.18 -7.09
C LEU A 135 1.27 9.29 -6.09
N GLU A 136 0.03 9.38 -5.60
CA GLU A 136 -0.34 10.28 -4.52
C GLU A 136 0.44 9.95 -3.24
N ILE A 137 0.42 8.69 -2.81
CA ILE A 137 1.15 8.24 -1.60
C ILE A 137 2.66 8.42 -1.75
N LEU A 138 3.23 8.13 -2.92
CA LEU A 138 4.65 8.38 -3.18
C LEU A 138 5.01 9.87 -3.14
N THR A 139 4.11 10.73 -3.61
CA THR A 139 4.27 12.18 -3.54
C THR A 139 4.25 12.64 -2.07
N LEU A 140 3.32 12.17 -1.26
CA LEU A 140 3.25 12.50 0.16
C LEU A 140 4.49 11.98 0.92
N ALA A 141 4.99 10.79 0.57
CA ALA A 141 6.23 10.26 1.13
C ALA A 141 7.46 11.07 0.72
N HIS A 142 7.51 11.54 -0.54
CA HIS A 142 8.58 12.43 -1.01
C HIS A 142 8.57 13.77 -0.29
N LEU A 143 7.39 14.32 -0.04
CA LEU A 143 7.20 15.59 0.69
C LEU A 143 7.35 15.44 2.22
N GLU A 144 7.75 14.28 2.72
CA GLU A 144 7.88 13.99 4.16
C GLU A 144 6.57 14.15 4.98
N VAL A 145 5.43 14.26 4.31
CA VAL A 145 4.10 14.30 4.93
C VAL A 145 3.70 12.90 5.40
N LEU A 146 4.05 11.87 4.61
CA LEU A 146 3.80 10.48 4.93
C LEU A 146 5.11 9.77 5.33
N ARG A 147 5.12 9.14 6.52
CA ARG A 147 6.25 8.38 7.05
C ARG A 147 5.85 6.95 7.34
N LYS A 148 5.37 6.26 6.30
CA LYS A 148 4.89 4.87 6.35
C LYS A 148 5.49 4.10 5.17
N PRO A 149 5.74 2.78 5.30
CA PRO A 149 6.26 1.97 4.20
C PRO A 149 5.29 1.91 3.03
N VAL A 150 5.81 2.04 1.82
CA VAL A 150 5.09 1.87 0.55
C VAL A 150 5.77 0.77 -0.24
N VAL A 151 5.04 -0.29 -0.57
CA VAL A 151 5.56 -1.43 -1.35
C VAL A 151 4.86 -1.49 -2.70
N ILE A 152 5.65 -1.64 -3.76
CA ILE A 152 5.19 -1.95 -5.11
C ILE A 152 5.40 -3.44 -5.33
N PHE A 153 4.30 -4.20 -5.52
CA PHE A 153 4.39 -5.61 -5.85
C PHE A 153 4.59 -5.78 -7.36
N ASN A 154 5.84 -5.95 -7.74
CA ASN A 154 6.26 -6.08 -9.13
C ASN A 154 6.21 -7.54 -9.60
N GLN A 155 5.00 -8.13 -9.55
CA GLN A 155 4.76 -9.49 -10.01
C GLN A 155 5.10 -9.63 -11.50
N ASP A 156 5.97 -10.58 -11.85
CA ASP A 156 6.38 -10.87 -13.22
C ASP A 156 6.87 -9.63 -14.02
N GLY A 157 7.40 -8.61 -13.34
CA GLY A 157 7.88 -7.40 -13.99
C GLY A 157 6.77 -6.41 -14.40
N TYR A 158 5.55 -6.56 -13.90
CA TYR A 158 4.40 -5.72 -14.26
C TYR A 158 4.70 -4.21 -14.14
N TYR A 159 5.47 -3.80 -13.14
CA TYR A 159 5.84 -2.42 -12.89
C TYR A 159 7.26 -2.05 -13.35
N ASP A 160 7.96 -2.89 -14.11
CA ASP A 160 9.33 -2.61 -14.57
C ASP A 160 9.43 -1.28 -15.34
N ASP A 161 8.45 -0.98 -16.21
CA ASP A 161 8.45 0.27 -16.97
C ASP A 161 8.16 1.49 -16.09
N LEU A 162 7.30 1.37 -15.08
CA LEU A 162 7.06 2.42 -14.10
C LEU A 162 8.32 2.70 -13.28
N ILE A 163 8.98 1.66 -12.79
CA ILE A 163 10.22 1.78 -12.02
C ILE A 163 11.32 2.41 -12.87
N ARG A 164 11.45 2.00 -14.12
CA ARG A 164 12.39 2.60 -15.09
C ARG A 164 12.06 4.06 -15.35
N PHE A 165 10.77 4.41 -15.46
CA PHE A 165 10.36 5.80 -15.63
C PHE A 165 10.70 6.63 -14.39
N CYS A 166 10.51 6.12 -13.18
CA CYS A 166 10.93 6.79 -11.94
C CYS A 166 12.45 7.04 -11.92
N GLN A 167 13.27 6.09 -12.39
CA GLN A 167 14.71 6.27 -12.55
C GLN A 167 15.03 7.41 -13.53
N LYS A 168 14.37 7.41 -14.70
CA LYS A 168 14.54 8.48 -15.69
C LYS A 168 14.21 9.86 -15.16
N ILE A 169 13.14 10.00 -14.37
CA ILE A 169 12.77 11.26 -13.72
C ILE A 169 13.94 11.81 -12.88
N VAL A 170 14.67 10.95 -12.18
CA VAL A 170 15.85 11.33 -11.39
C VAL A 170 17.03 11.67 -12.28
N GLU A 171 17.33 10.84 -13.28
CA GLU A 171 18.43 11.05 -14.22
C GLU A 171 18.30 12.38 -14.97
N GLU A 172 17.08 12.71 -15.39
CA GLU A 172 16.74 13.98 -16.05
C GLU A 172 16.57 15.16 -15.07
N LYS A 173 16.81 14.93 -13.78
CA LYS A 173 16.77 15.95 -12.69
C LYS A 173 15.39 16.59 -12.44
N PHE A 174 14.30 15.92 -12.82
CA PHE A 174 12.95 16.34 -12.43
C PHE A 174 12.64 16.06 -10.96
N MET A 175 13.35 15.08 -10.36
CA MET A 175 13.27 14.76 -8.92
C MET A 175 14.67 14.46 -8.37
N HIS A 176 14.80 14.62 -7.06
CA HIS A 176 16.04 14.24 -6.37
C HIS A 176 16.12 12.71 -6.17
N ALA A 177 17.35 12.15 -6.11
CA ALA A 177 17.59 10.70 -5.97
C ALA A 177 17.00 10.08 -4.68
N THR A 178 16.67 10.88 -3.68
CA THR A 178 16.01 10.44 -2.44
C THR A 178 14.66 9.76 -2.67
N ILE A 179 14.04 9.94 -3.86
CA ILE A 179 12.79 9.26 -4.21
C ILE A 179 12.94 7.74 -4.21
N HIS A 180 14.11 7.20 -4.56
CA HIS A 180 14.36 5.75 -4.57
C HIS A 180 14.27 5.10 -3.18
N GLY A 181 14.40 5.86 -2.11
CA GLY A 181 14.18 5.40 -0.73
C GLY A 181 12.73 5.51 -0.25
N LYS A 182 11.82 6.04 -1.06
CA LYS A 182 10.41 6.28 -0.66
C LYS A 182 9.48 5.11 -0.98
N TYR A 183 9.95 4.12 -1.73
CA TYR A 183 9.22 2.89 -1.99
C TYR A 183 10.14 1.67 -1.96
N LEU A 184 9.54 0.53 -1.72
CA LEU A 184 10.17 -0.78 -1.74
C LEU A 184 9.57 -1.60 -2.89
N VAL A 185 10.33 -2.51 -3.46
CA VAL A 185 9.85 -3.38 -4.54
C VAL A 185 9.92 -4.82 -4.07
N ALA A 186 8.75 -5.49 -4.05
CA ALA A 186 8.63 -6.92 -3.81
C ALA A 186 8.36 -7.65 -5.13
N ARG A 187 8.98 -8.79 -5.35
CA ARG A 187 8.79 -9.63 -6.55
C ARG A 187 8.00 -10.91 -6.26
N SER A 188 7.88 -11.28 -4.99
CA SER A 188 7.05 -12.38 -4.51
C SER A 188 6.20 -11.95 -3.32
N VAL A 189 5.15 -12.71 -3.00
CA VAL A 189 4.28 -12.42 -1.83
C VAL A 189 5.06 -12.53 -0.52
N GLU A 190 6.01 -13.44 -0.45
CA GLU A 190 6.85 -13.70 0.72
C GLU A 190 7.75 -12.51 1.05
N GLU A 191 8.14 -11.71 0.05
CA GLU A 191 8.98 -10.51 0.24
C GLU A 191 8.21 -9.31 0.81
N ILE A 192 6.89 -9.21 0.55
CA ILE A 192 6.09 -8.02 0.89
C ILE A 192 6.16 -7.69 2.38
N PHE A 193 5.84 -8.66 3.21
CA PHE A 193 5.66 -8.45 4.65
C PHE A 193 6.98 -8.19 5.38
N PRO A 194 8.08 -8.94 5.12
CA PRO A 194 9.38 -8.60 5.68
C PRO A 194 9.88 -7.21 5.29
N LEU A 195 9.62 -6.75 4.05
CA LEU A 195 9.97 -5.41 3.62
C LEU A 195 9.24 -4.34 4.45
N ILE A 196 7.95 -4.55 4.72
CA ILE A 196 7.15 -3.63 5.55
C ILE A 196 7.62 -3.65 7.01
N GLU A 197 7.81 -4.84 7.58
CA GLU A 197 8.18 -5.02 9.00
C GLU A 197 9.58 -4.50 9.35
N ASN A 198 10.51 -4.58 8.40
CA ASN A 198 11.88 -4.11 8.56
C ASN A 198 12.11 -2.68 8.04
N TRP A 199 11.04 -2.01 7.59
CA TRP A 199 11.16 -0.66 7.05
C TRP A 199 11.55 0.34 8.14
N CYS A 200 12.51 1.19 7.81
CA CYS A 200 12.90 2.35 8.61
C CYS A 200 12.74 3.61 7.80
N HIS A 201 12.14 4.64 8.40
CA HIS A 201 12.03 5.93 7.75
C HIS A 201 13.42 6.48 7.40
N GLN A 202 13.63 6.80 6.12
CA GLN A 202 14.81 7.51 5.67
C GLN A 202 14.44 8.97 5.38
N PRO A 203 14.98 9.93 6.17
CA PRO A 203 14.72 11.34 5.94
C PRO A 203 15.14 11.74 4.53
N GLY A 204 14.31 12.53 3.87
CA GLY A 204 14.68 13.19 2.62
C GLY A 204 15.73 14.28 2.85
N ASP A 205 16.34 14.78 1.76
CA ASP A 205 17.27 15.90 1.85
C ASP A 205 16.52 17.15 2.32
N ALA A 206 16.79 17.60 3.53
CA ALA A 206 16.15 18.75 4.17
C ALA A 206 16.32 20.08 3.38
N LYS A 207 17.17 20.10 2.36
CA LYS A 207 17.45 21.29 1.55
C LYS A 207 16.25 21.82 0.75
N TRP A 208 15.26 20.97 0.45
CA TRP A 208 14.05 21.39 -0.28
C TRP A 208 13.04 22.15 0.58
N PHE A 209 13.14 22.05 1.90
CA PHE A 209 12.22 22.68 2.85
C PHE A 209 12.86 23.79 3.67
N GLN A 210 14.13 24.12 3.45
CA GLN A 210 14.74 25.32 4.02
C GLN A 210 14.27 26.52 3.22
N THR A 211 13.17 27.12 3.64
CA THR A 211 12.83 28.50 3.28
C THR A 211 13.98 29.41 3.71
N LYS A 212 14.55 30.14 2.74
CA LYS A 212 15.46 31.24 3.00
C LYS A 212 14.77 32.33 3.80
#